data_9380512bb0ed42a63924f9afd887d412
#
_entry.id   9380512bb0ed42a63924f9afd887d412
#
_cell.length_a   1.000
_cell.length_b   1.000
_cell.length_c   1.000
_cell.angle_alpha   90.00
_cell.angle_beta   90.00
_cell.angle_gamma   90.00
#
_symmetry.space_group_name_H-M   'P 1'
#
loop_
_entity.id
_entity.type
_entity.pdbx_description
1 polymer ?
#
loop_
_entity_poly.entity_id
_entity_poly.type
_entity_poly.pdbx_seq_one_letter_code
_entity_poly.pdbx_strand_id
1 'polypeptide(L)'
;DFYAAAMDSVTIEKLGITPIKGELEKIKQLNNLQSILDYTTYLRVNGIGGTFYGFGVGQDRKNVNKYMVNVSQGGTTLGDRDYYLKDDSRSVKIREAYDTYMTTLFKLIGYTDAIAQQKAKTVFTIEKALAEAQMSRLEMRDPYKTYNKLTVADFDKITPNINWKNTLTQLKVSGQDTVLVNNPTFFKSLNGLLTSTSVADWKTYLEWNILKGSSGSLSSPFVRANFAFTQAQTGQKVQTPRWQRMSSLTDGVLGDLLGQLYVAKYFKPAAKARMDELIANLRKAFEIRINGLEWMSAETKQKALAKLNAFRPKVGYTTKWRNYDGLVINRATYFQNLRNASKWAYNENISQLGKPVDRERFGMTPPTVNAYYSPTLNEIVFPAGILQFPFFHPDADDAINYGGIGAVIGHEMSHG
;
A
#
# COMPACT_ATOMS: atom_id res chain seq x y z
N ASP A 1 17.07 9.96 -14.45
CA ASP A 1 18.04 9.73 -13.36
C ASP A 1 17.62 8.60 -12.43
N PHE A 2 16.37 8.52 -11.97
CA PHE A 2 15.91 7.46 -11.05
C PHE A 2 16.12 6.06 -11.64
N TYR A 3 15.62 5.80 -12.85
CA TYR A 3 15.79 4.52 -13.55
C TYR A 3 17.27 4.17 -13.78
N ALA A 4 18.08 5.15 -14.20
CA ALA A 4 19.50 4.95 -14.40
C ALA A 4 20.23 4.56 -13.12
N ALA A 5 19.94 5.23 -11.99
CA ALA A 5 20.49 4.86 -10.69
C ALA A 5 20.04 3.45 -10.26
N ALA A 6 18.79 3.10 -10.53
CA ALA A 6 18.24 1.78 -10.22
C ALA A 6 18.83 0.66 -11.08
N MET A 7 19.31 0.96 -12.28
CA MET A 7 19.98 0.01 -13.18
C MET A 7 21.49 -0.14 -12.92
N ASP A 8 22.11 0.75 -12.13
CA ASP A 8 23.52 0.67 -11.77
C ASP A 8 23.79 -0.43 -10.73
N SER A 9 23.77 -1.67 -11.20
CA SER A 9 24.03 -2.83 -10.35
C SER A 9 25.47 -2.84 -9.79
N VAL A 10 26.45 -2.28 -10.50
CA VAL A 10 27.84 -2.24 -10.04
C VAL A 10 27.98 -1.43 -8.75
N THR A 11 27.44 -0.22 -8.74
CA THR A 11 27.46 0.62 -7.54
C THR A 11 26.65 -0.02 -6.40
N ILE A 12 25.49 -0.62 -6.68
CA ILE A 12 24.65 -1.28 -5.67
C ILE A 12 25.39 -2.47 -5.04
N GLU A 13 26.05 -3.32 -5.83
CA GLU A 13 26.85 -4.44 -5.31
C GLU A 13 28.00 -3.93 -4.42
N LYS A 14 28.73 -2.91 -4.86
CA LYS A 14 29.82 -2.31 -4.09
C LYS A 14 29.37 -1.74 -2.74
N LEU A 15 28.20 -1.13 -2.68
CA LEU A 15 27.66 -0.55 -1.45
C LEU A 15 27.20 -1.60 -0.43
N GLY A 16 26.76 -2.78 -0.88
CA GLY A 16 26.30 -3.87 0.00
C GLY A 16 25.24 -3.40 1.00
N ILE A 17 25.54 -3.50 2.30
CA ILE A 17 24.68 -3.07 3.41
C ILE A 17 24.87 -1.61 3.82
N THR A 18 25.84 -0.90 3.25
CA THR A 18 26.18 0.47 3.64
C THR A 18 24.99 1.41 3.73
N PRO A 19 24.00 1.34 2.79
CA PRO A 19 22.84 2.23 2.83
C PRO A 19 21.97 2.14 4.08
N ILE A 20 22.00 1.01 4.80
CA ILE A 20 21.18 0.78 6.00
C ILE A 20 21.97 0.81 7.32
N LYS A 21 23.31 0.83 7.27
CA LYS A 21 24.15 0.81 8.47
C LYS A 21 23.77 1.89 9.49
N GLY A 22 23.53 3.11 9.03
CA GLY A 22 23.19 4.22 9.91
C GLY A 22 21.90 3.98 10.71
N GLU A 23 20.90 3.32 10.11
CA GLU A 23 19.66 2.98 10.82
C GLU A 23 19.87 1.82 11.79
N LEU A 24 20.68 0.82 11.43
CA LEU A 24 21.01 -0.27 12.34
C LEU A 24 21.76 0.24 13.59
N GLU A 25 22.67 1.21 13.42
CA GLU A 25 23.38 1.83 14.57
C GLU A 25 22.43 2.65 15.46
N LYS A 26 21.47 3.39 14.89
CA LYS A 26 20.45 4.09 15.68
C LYS A 26 19.61 3.12 16.53
N ILE A 27 19.24 1.97 15.98
CA ILE A 27 18.47 0.94 16.72
C ILE A 27 19.26 0.47 17.96
N LYS A 28 20.59 0.32 17.85
CA LYS A 28 21.43 -0.08 19.00
C LYS A 28 21.37 0.90 20.17
N GLN A 29 21.13 2.19 19.90
CA GLN A 29 21.10 3.26 20.91
C GLN A 29 19.74 3.34 21.65
N LEU A 30 18.71 2.68 21.18
CA LEU A 30 17.39 2.69 21.83
C LEU A 30 17.49 1.95 23.18
N ASN A 31 16.94 2.53 24.25
CA ASN A 31 17.14 2.01 25.61
C ASN A 31 15.87 1.89 26.46
N ASN A 32 14.73 2.39 25.97
CA ASN A 32 13.44 2.31 26.65
C ASN A 32 12.29 2.34 25.64
N LEU A 33 11.07 2.09 26.11
CA LEU A 33 9.86 2.04 25.27
C LEU A 33 9.62 3.37 24.53
N GLN A 34 9.82 4.50 25.19
CA GLN A 34 9.59 5.80 24.54
C GLN A 34 10.55 5.99 23.35
N SER A 35 11.84 5.64 23.50
CA SER A 35 12.78 5.71 22.39
C SER A 35 12.42 4.76 21.23
N ILE A 36 11.83 3.60 21.52
CA ILE A 36 11.29 2.69 20.51
C ILE A 36 10.13 3.36 19.75
N LEU A 37 9.16 3.95 20.45
CA LEU A 37 8.01 4.63 19.83
C LEU A 37 8.45 5.84 19.00
N ASP A 38 9.32 6.67 19.52
CA ASP A 38 9.86 7.84 18.80
C ASP A 38 10.60 7.41 17.53
N TYR A 39 11.38 6.32 17.61
CA TYR A 39 12.09 5.81 16.44
C TYR A 39 11.13 5.27 15.37
N THR A 40 10.03 4.60 15.74
CA THR A 40 9.03 4.16 14.76
C THR A 40 8.37 5.33 14.02
N THR A 41 8.12 6.42 14.72
CA THR A 41 7.61 7.67 14.14
C THR A 41 8.65 8.30 13.20
N TYR A 42 9.92 8.35 13.65
CA TYR A 42 11.05 8.79 12.82
C TYR A 42 11.16 7.98 11.51
N LEU A 43 11.07 6.65 11.56
CA LEU A 43 11.13 5.80 10.38
C LEU A 43 10.05 6.19 9.35
N ARG A 44 8.83 6.39 9.82
CA ARG A 44 7.70 6.74 8.98
C ARG A 44 7.87 8.10 8.30
N VAL A 45 8.15 9.13 9.06
CA VAL A 45 8.30 10.51 8.56
C VAL A 45 9.48 10.65 7.59
N ASN A 46 10.50 9.81 7.73
CA ASN A 46 11.66 9.81 6.85
C ASN A 46 11.57 8.81 5.68
N GLY A 47 10.39 8.22 5.45
CA GLY A 47 10.16 7.34 4.32
C GLY A 47 10.93 6.01 4.39
N ILE A 48 11.27 5.56 5.60
CA ILE A 48 12.01 4.30 5.81
C ILE A 48 11.03 3.14 5.96
N GLY A 49 9.87 3.39 6.57
CA GLY A 49 8.79 2.42 6.67
C GLY A 49 7.89 2.63 7.88
N GLY A 50 6.76 1.95 7.89
CA GLY A 50 5.90 1.80 9.05
C GLY A 50 6.20 0.49 9.78
N THR A 51 5.98 0.46 11.10
CA THR A 51 6.28 -0.70 11.93
C THR A 51 5.02 -1.29 12.58
N PHE A 52 4.62 -0.82 13.75
CA PHE A 52 3.56 -1.43 14.55
C PHE A 52 2.16 -1.35 13.97
N TYR A 53 1.85 -0.29 13.23
CA TYR A 53 0.53 0.00 12.72
C TYR A 53 0.59 0.78 11.40
N GLY A 54 -0.49 0.72 10.62
CA GLY A 54 -0.67 1.57 9.45
C GLY A 54 -1.09 2.99 9.85
N PHE A 55 -0.61 3.98 9.11
CA PHE A 55 -0.93 5.39 9.33
C PHE A 55 -0.98 6.13 8.00
N GLY A 56 -1.91 7.04 7.85
CA GLY A 56 -2.01 7.92 6.70
C GLY A 56 -3.20 8.85 6.78
N VAL A 57 -3.29 9.74 5.82
CA VAL A 57 -4.45 10.61 5.61
C VAL A 57 -5.28 10.04 4.48
N GLY A 58 -6.56 9.85 4.72
CA GLY A 58 -7.53 9.33 3.75
C GLY A 58 -8.90 9.95 3.94
N GLN A 59 -9.84 9.68 3.02
CA GLN A 59 -11.20 10.20 3.12
C GLN A 59 -11.92 9.68 4.38
N ASP A 60 -12.69 10.54 5.02
CA ASP A 60 -13.69 10.13 6.01
C ASP A 60 -14.86 9.46 5.26
N ARG A 61 -15.05 8.15 5.45
CA ARG A 61 -16.09 7.37 4.74
C ARG A 61 -17.53 7.79 5.07
N LYS A 62 -17.75 8.51 6.17
CA LYS A 62 -19.05 9.11 6.52
C LYS A 62 -19.14 10.60 6.15
N ASN A 63 -18.03 11.22 5.75
CA ASN A 63 -18.02 12.56 5.18
C ASN A 63 -16.96 12.63 4.05
N VAL A 64 -17.32 12.07 2.90
CA VAL A 64 -16.42 11.84 1.77
C VAL A 64 -15.77 13.11 1.18
N ASN A 65 -16.20 14.28 1.59
CA ASN A 65 -15.62 15.56 1.18
C ASN A 65 -14.45 16.00 2.07
N LYS A 66 -14.15 15.25 3.14
CA LYS A 66 -13.09 15.56 4.11
C LYS A 66 -12.05 14.46 4.17
N TYR A 67 -10.82 14.86 4.44
CA TYR A 67 -9.75 13.96 4.83
C TYR A 67 -9.66 13.83 6.35
N MET A 68 -9.25 12.66 6.82
CA MET A 68 -8.97 12.38 8.22
C MET A 68 -7.68 11.60 8.38
N VAL A 69 -7.09 11.69 9.57
CA VAL A 69 -6.04 10.77 10.00
C VAL A 69 -6.65 9.39 10.22
N ASN A 70 -6.09 8.40 9.55
CA ASN A 70 -6.44 6.99 9.67
C ASN A 70 -5.30 6.21 10.33
N VAL A 71 -5.65 5.40 11.34
CA VAL A 71 -4.74 4.51 12.03
C VAL A 71 -5.28 3.08 11.91
N SER A 72 -4.46 2.16 11.44
CA SER A 72 -4.91 0.79 11.13
C SER A 72 -4.01 -0.28 11.72
N GLN A 73 -4.57 -1.47 11.92
CA GLN A 73 -3.79 -2.65 12.26
C GLN A 73 -2.63 -2.84 11.29
N GLY A 74 -1.51 -3.42 11.76
CA GLY A 74 -0.30 -3.61 10.95
C GLY A 74 0.77 -4.38 11.70
N GLY A 75 2.02 -4.17 11.33
CA GLY A 75 3.17 -4.71 12.05
C GLY A 75 3.56 -6.15 11.70
N THR A 76 2.83 -6.81 10.82
CA THR A 76 3.14 -8.17 10.35
C THR A 76 3.74 -8.15 8.94
N THR A 77 4.54 -9.15 8.62
CA THR A 77 5.19 -9.29 7.30
C THR A 77 4.37 -10.16 6.35
N LEU A 78 3.81 -11.26 6.85
CA LEU A 78 2.94 -12.13 6.06
C LEU A 78 1.63 -11.39 5.77
N GLY A 79 1.20 -11.41 4.53
CA GLY A 79 0.09 -10.58 4.04
C GLY A 79 -1.30 -10.96 4.59
N ASP A 80 -1.40 -12.03 5.38
CA ASP A 80 -2.61 -12.46 6.06
C ASP A 80 -2.28 -13.02 7.43
N ARG A 81 -3.10 -12.68 8.45
CA ARG A 81 -2.99 -13.23 9.80
C ARG A 81 -3.04 -14.75 9.83
N ASP A 82 -3.81 -15.33 8.91
CA ASP A 82 -4.01 -16.77 8.84
C ASP A 82 -2.70 -17.54 8.61
N TYR A 83 -1.72 -16.95 7.92
CA TYR A 83 -0.40 -17.58 7.76
C TYR A 83 0.37 -17.75 9.08
N TYR A 84 0.08 -16.92 10.09
CA TYR A 84 0.65 -17.07 11.44
C TYR A 84 -0.10 -18.08 12.30
N LEU A 85 -1.41 -18.28 12.05
CA LEU A 85 -2.34 -18.91 12.98
C LEU A 85 -2.84 -20.30 12.53
N LYS A 86 -2.90 -20.55 11.21
CA LYS A 86 -3.41 -21.82 10.67
C LYS A 86 -2.27 -22.81 10.40
N ASP A 87 -2.59 -24.10 10.54
CA ASP A 87 -1.66 -25.21 10.31
C ASP A 87 -1.96 -26.02 9.04
N ASP A 88 -2.65 -25.40 8.07
CA ASP A 88 -2.77 -25.98 6.73
C ASP A 88 -1.40 -26.02 6.03
N SER A 89 -1.25 -26.92 5.07
CA SER A 89 0.03 -27.19 4.41
C SER A 89 0.65 -25.97 3.72
N ARG A 90 -0.17 -25.03 3.24
CA ARG A 90 0.29 -23.78 2.63
C ARG A 90 0.84 -22.82 3.67
N SER A 91 0.11 -22.63 4.76
CA SER A 91 0.52 -21.74 5.86
C SER A 91 1.82 -22.23 6.51
N VAL A 92 1.98 -23.53 6.72
CA VAL A 92 3.21 -24.13 7.24
C VAL A 92 4.39 -23.84 6.30
N LYS A 93 4.26 -24.15 5.00
CA LYS A 93 5.33 -23.89 4.00
C LYS A 93 5.71 -22.40 3.93
N ILE A 94 4.75 -21.49 4.02
CA ILE A 94 5.03 -20.05 4.02
C ILE A 94 5.80 -19.65 5.28
N ARG A 95 5.46 -20.20 6.47
CA ARG A 95 6.20 -19.94 7.71
C ARG A 95 7.64 -20.47 7.65
N GLU A 96 7.86 -21.66 7.12
CA GLU A 96 9.19 -22.23 6.92
C GLU A 96 10.05 -21.37 6.00
N ALA A 97 9.49 -20.93 4.88
CA ALA A 97 10.17 -20.03 3.95
C ALA A 97 10.44 -18.66 4.59
N TYR A 98 9.53 -18.18 5.44
CA TYR A 98 9.67 -16.94 6.17
C TYR A 98 10.78 -17.01 7.22
N ASP A 99 10.86 -18.09 7.98
CA ASP A 99 11.96 -18.33 8.93
C ASP A 99 13.32 -18.38 8.23
N THR A 100 13.40 -19.10 7.12
CA THR A 100 14.61 -19.15 6.26
C THR A 100 14.99 -17.77 5.75
N TYR A 101 14.02 -16.96 5.32
CA TYR A 101 14.25 -15.61 4.84
C TYR A 101 14.80 -14.68 5.93
N MET A 102 14.17 -14.70 7.12
CA MET A 102 14.62 -13.91 8.27
C MET A 102 16.05 -14.29 8.69
N THR A 103 16.29 -15.57 8.88
CA THR A 103 17.60 -16.11 9.26
C THR A 103 18.67 -15.72 8.24
N THR A 104 18.36 -15.82 6.93
CA THR A 104 19.29 -15.44 5.87
C THR A 104 19.63 -13.95 5.92
N LEU A 105 18.64 -13.06 6.09
CA LEU A 105 18.91 -11.62 6.14
C LEU A 105 19.72 -11.22 7.38
N PHE A 106 19.46 -11.82 8.55
CA PHE A 106 20.28 -11.58 9.74
C PHE A 106 21.73 -12.05 9.57
N LYS A 107 21.93 -13.20 8.91
CA LYS A 107 23.30 -13.67 8.55
C LYS A 107 24.02 -12.71 7.61
N LEU A 108 23.33 -12.18 6.61
CA LEU A 108 23.92 -11.25 5.64
C LEU A 108 24.40 -9.94 6.26
N ILE A 109 23.93 -9.58 7.46
CA ILE A 109 24.42 -8.41 8.20
C ILE A 109 25.45 -8.78 9.29
N GLY A 110 25.89 -10.05 9.35
CA GLY A 110 27.02 -10.48 10.14
C GLY A 110 26.71 -11.27 11.43
N TYR A 111 25.44 -11.65 11.68
CA TYR A 111 25.13 -12.53 12.80
C TYR A 111 25.49 -13.98 12.50
N THR A 112 25.91 -14.73 13.53
CA THR A 112 26.11 -16.17 13.45
C THR A 112 24.77 -16.90 13.23
N ASP A 113 24.81 -18.15 12.75
CA ASP A 113 23.62 -18.96 12.54
C ASP A 113 22.70 -19.02 13.76
N ALA A 114 23.28 -19.31 14.94
CA ALA A 114 22.52 -19.45 16.19
C ALA A 114 21.85 -18.12 16.58
N ILE A 115 22.54 -16.98 16.44
CA ILE A 115 21.97 -15.67 16.75
C ILE A 115 20.91 -15.28 15.73
N ALA A 116 21.13 -15.54 14.45
CA ALA A 116 20.19 -15.26 13.39
C ALA A 116 18.87 -16.04 13.56
N GLN A 117 18.95 -17.33 13.89
CA GLN A 117 17.78 -18.15 14.20
C GLN A 117 17.03 -17.65 15.44
N GLN A 118 17.75 -17.27 16.50
CA GLN A 118 17.11 -16.72 17.69
C GLN A 118 16.39 -15.40 17.39
N LYS A 119 17.00 -14.51 16.59
CA LYS A 119 16.37 -13.26 16.15
C LYS A 119 15.14 -13.52 15.29
N ALA A 120 15.20 -14.46 14.36
CA ALA A 120 14.06 -14.85 13.53
C ALA A 120 12.89 -15.33 14.40
N LYS A 121 13.14 -16.19 15.40
CA LYS A 121 12.15 -16.65 16.37
C LYS A 121 11.54 -15.49 17.16
N THR A 122 12.34 -14.55 17.63
CA THR A 122 11.85 -13.35 18.33
C THR A 122 10.90 -12.53 17.45
N VAL A 123 11.30 -12.25 16.20
CA VAL A 123 10.47 -11.52 15.25
C VAL A 123 9.15 -12.25 15.00
N PHE A 124 9.21 -13.55 14.74
CA PHE A 124 8.02 -14.36 14.49
C PHE A 124 7.05 -14.34 15.69
N THR A 125 7.58 -14.43 16.91
CA THR A 125 6.77 -14.37 18.14
C THR A 125 6.03 -13.04 18.27
N ILE A 126 6.70 -11.92 18.02
CA ILE A 126 6.08 -10.59 18.06
C ILE A 126 5.02 -10.45 16.96
N GLU A 127 5.35 -10.84 15.74
CA GLU A 127 4.40 -10.73 14.61
C GLU A 127 3.19 -11.65 14.77
N LYS A 128 3.38 -12.84 15.36
CA LYS A 128 2.27 -13.77 15.68
C LYS A 128 1.32 -13.14 16.70
N ALA A 129 1.84 -12.54 17.79
CA ALA A 129 1.03 -11.84 18.78
C ALA A 129 0.24 -10.66 18.16
N LEU A 130 0.85 -9.92 17.24
CA LEU A 130 0.14 -8.88 16.48
C LEU A 130 -0.94 -9.49 15.58
N ALA A 131 -0.64 -10.60 14.88
CA ALA A 131 -1.59 -11.28 13.99
C ALA A 131 -2.81 -11.82 14.74
N GLU A 132 -2.65 -12.33 15.96
CA GLU A 132 -3.75 -12.79 16.83
C GLU A 132 -4.77 -11.68 17.11
N ALA A 133 -4.30 -10.44 17.23
CA ALA A 133 -5.14 -9.27 17.48
C ALA A 133 -5.73 -8.63 16.19
N GLN A 134 -5.27 -9.01 15.03
CA GLN A 134 -5.76 -8.46 13.75
C GLN A 134 -7.13 -9.01 13.37
N MET A 135 -7.94 -8.23 12.71
CA MET A 135 -9.10 -8.67 11.95
C MET A 135 -8.65 -9.50 10.74
N SER A 136 -9.46 -10.50 10.38
CA SER A 136 -9.30 -11.23 9.12
C SER A 136 -9.55 -10.34 7.90
N ARG A 137 -9.13 -10.79 6.71
CA ARG A 137 -9.42 -10.08 5.45
C ARG A 137 -10.91 -9.88 5.22
N LEU A 138 -11.74 -10.84 5.63
CA LEU A 138 -13.20 -10.73 5.49
C LEU A 138 -13.75 -9.65 6.40
N GLU A 139 -13.34 -9.62 7.68
CA GLU A 139 -13.76 -8.59 8.62
C GLU A 139 -13.30 -7.18 8.20
N MET A 140 -12.10 -7.07 7.63
CA MET A 140 -11.57 -5.80 7.11
C MET A 140 -12.38 -5.21 5.94
N ARG A 141 -13.17 -6.04 5.25
CA ARG A 141 -14.09 -5.58 4.18
C ARG A 141 -15.39 -4.98 4.71
N ASP A 142 -15.73 -5.21 5.98
CA ASP A 142 -16.91 -4.63 6.60
C ASP A 142 -16.66 -3.15 6.91
N PRO A 143 -17.34 -2.21 6.19
CA PRO A 143 -17.12 -0.79 6.36
C PRO A 143 -17.62 -0.26 7.72
N TYR A 144 -18.53 -0.98 8.37
CA TYR A 144 -19.05 -0.61 9.70
C TYR A 144 -18.08 -1.01 10.81
N LYS A 145 -17.56 -2.25 10.75
CA LYS A 145 -16.56 -2.74 11.72
C LYS A 145 -15.28 -1.91 11.71
N THR A 146 -14.87 -1.47 10.54
CA THR A 146 -13.60 -0.74 10.33
C THR A 146 -13.74 0.79 10.44
N TYR A 147 -14.91 1.30 10.83
CA TYR A 147 -15.13 2.73 11.02
C TYR A 147 -15.31 3.07 12.50
N ASN A 148 -14.24 3.35 13.21
CA ASN A 148 -14.28 3.76 14.61
C ASN A 148 -13.63 5.14 14.72
N LYS A 149 -14.45 6.19 14.70
CA LYS A 149 -14.01 7.57 14.89
C LYS A 149 -13.90 7.85 16.37
N LEU A 150 -12.69 8.04 16.86
CA LEU A 150 -12.38 8.26 18.27
C LEU A 150 -11.82 9.67 18.47
N THR A 151 -12.09 10.26 19.63
CA THR A 151 -11.29 11.40 20.08
C THR A 151 -9.87 10.91 20.40
N VAL A 152 -8.88 11.80 20.28
CA VAL A 152 -7.49 11.48 20.66
C VAL A 152 -7.44 11.06 22.13
N ALA A 153 -8.21 11.72 23.02
CA ALA A 153 -8.29 11.39 24.44
C ALA A 153 -8.89 9.98 24.70
N ASP A 154 -9.89 9.55 23.93
CA ASP A 154 -10.42 8.19 24.05
C ASP A 154 -9.47 7.15 23.48
N PHE A 155 -8.72 7.50 22.46
CA PHE A 155 -7.69 6.62 21.91
C PHE A 155 -6.50 6.46 22.87
N ASP A 156 -6.08 7.52 23.59
CA ASP A 156 -5.10 7.46 24.68
C ASP A 156 -5.54 6.48 25.80
N LYS A 157 -6.86 6.45 26.14
CA LYS A 157 -7.37 5.48 27.13
C LYS A 157 -7.24 4.02 26.68
N ILE A 158 -7.36 3.76 25.38
CA ILE A 158 -7.19 2.41 24.81
C ILE A 158 -5.70 2.01 24.80
N THR A 159 -4.81 2.97 24.61
CA THR A 159 -3.37 2.78 24.45
C THR A 159 -2.56 3.70 25.37
N PRO A 160 -2.66 3.57 26.69
CA PRO A 160 -2.08 4.53 27.65
C PRO A 160 -0.54 4.62 27.58
N ASN A 161 0.13 3.66 26.94
CA ASN A 161 1.57 3.72 26.72
C ASN A 161 1.99 4.49 25.45
N ILE A 162 1.03 4.95 24.65
CA ILE A 162 1.27 5.78 23.47
C ILE A 162 0.63 7.15 23.69
N ASN A 163 1.44 8.19 23.80
CA ASN A 163 0.93 9.56 23.83
C ASN A 163 0.56 10.02 22.42
N TRP A 164 -0.70 9.85 22.02
CA TRP A 164 -1.12 10.17 20.66
C TRP A 164 -1.00 11.65 20.30
N LYS A 165 -1.20 12.55 21.25
CA LYS A 165 -0.99 13.99 20.99
C LYS A 165 0.46 14.28 20.57
N ASN A 166 1.43 13.72 21.27
CA ASN A 166 2.84 13.83 20.92
C ASN A 166 3.15 13.08 19.61
N THR A 167 2.65 11.85 19.46
CA THR A 167 2.84 11.02 18.26
C THR A 167 2.29 11.73 17.00
N LEU A 168 1.09 12.31 17.05
CA LEU A 168 0.52 13.06 15.92
C LEU A 168 1.34 14.32 15.59
N THR A 169 1.92 14.96 16.60
CA THR A 169 2.86 16.09 16.38
C THR A 169 4.12 15.63 15.66
N GLN A 170 4.74 14.55 16.11
CA GLN A 170 5.92 13.97 15.46
C GLN A 170 5.60 13.49 14.02
N LEU A 171 4.40 12.95 13.79
CA LEU A 171 3.87 12.57 12.47
C LEU A 171 3.46 13.78 11.60
N LYS A 172 3.65 15.02 12.07
CA LYS A 172 3.34 16.27 11.36
C LYS A 172 1.86 16.46 11.01
N VAL A 173 0.98 15.91 11.84
CA VAL A 173 -0.49 16.08 11.75
C VAL A 173 -1.09 16.55 13.07
N SER A 174 -0.43 17.50 13.72
CA SER A 174 -0.89 18.11 14.97
C SER A 174 -2.26 18.80 14.83
N GLY A 175 -2.93 19.07 15.96
CA GLY A 175 -4.21 19.78 15.98
C GLY A 175 -5.41 18.93 15.57
N GLN A 176 -5.28 17.62 15.51
CA GLN A 176 -6.40 16.71 15.27
C GLN A 176 -7.05 16.31 16.62
N ASP A 177 -8.33 16.60 16.76
CA ASP A 177 -9.11 16.18 17.95
C ASP A 177 -9.62 14.74 17.80
N THR A 178 -9.73 14.24 16.58
CA THR A 178 -10.27 12.93 16.26
C THR A 178 -9.41 12.19 15.22
N VAL A 179 -9.38 10.86 15.34
CA VAL A 179 -8.75 9.94 14.41
C VAL A 179 -9.71 8.80 14.04
N LEU A 180 -9.54 8.23 12.86
CA LEU A 180 -10.26 7.04 12.43
C LEU A 180 -9.40 5.80 12.72
N VAL A 181 -9.85 4.97 13.65
CA VAL A 181 -9.17 3.74 14.06
C VAL A 181 -9.89 2.54 13.45
N ASN A 182 -9.22 1.76 12.59
CA ASN A 182 -9.90 0.65 11.93
C ASN A 182 -10.17 -0.56 12.85
N ASN A 183 -9.31 -0.79 13.85
CA ASN A 183 -9.44 -1.91 14.78
C ASN A 183 -8.99 -1.49 16.20
N PRO A 184 -9.88 -0.93 17.04
CA PRO A 184 -9.53 -0.54 18.41
C PRO A 184 -9.02 -1.70 19.27
N THR A 185 -9.53 -2.91 19.05
CA THR A 185 -9.10 -4.12 19.79
C THR A 185 -7.64 -4.46 19.50
N PHE A 186 -7.21 -4.32 18.25
CA PHE A 186 -5.81 -4.47 17.88
C PHE A 186 -4.91 -3.50 18.66
N PHE A 187 -5.30 -2.25 18.76
CA PHE A 187 -4.52 -1.23 19.48
C PHE A 187 -4.45 -1.50 20.98
N LYS A 188 -5.53 -2.01 21.57
CA LYS A 188 -5.50 -2.46 22.97
C LYS A 188 -4.49 -3.60 23.17
N SER A 189 -4.48 -4.58 22.29
CA SER A 189 -3.51 -5.70 22.32
C SER A 189 -2.09 -5.22 22.06
N LEU A 190 -1.88 -4.32 21.08
CA LEU A 190 -0.59 -3.69 20.83
C LEU A 190 -0.05 -2.98 22.08
N ASN A 191 -0.92 -2.24 22.79
CA ASN A 191 -0.52 -1.56 24.01
C ASN A 191 -0.02 -2.53 25.09
N GLY A 192 -0.68 -3.68 25.27
CA GLY A 192 -0.20 -4.76 26.16
C GLY A 192 1.14 -5.34 25.69
N LEU A 193 1.29 -5.57 24.39
CA LEU A 193 2.52 -6.11 23.81
C LEU A 193 3.71 -5.13 23.98
N LEU A 194 3.47 -3.82 23.87
CA LEU A 194 4.50 -2.79 24.07
C LEU A 194 5.16 -2.87 25.43
N THR A 195 4.40 -3.25 26.47
CA THR A 195 4.92 -3.36 27.86
C THR A 195 5.44 -4.75 28.22
N SER A 196 4.89 -5.80 27.60
CA SER A 196 5.31 -7.18 27.89
C SER A 196 6.55 -7.63 27.10
N THR A 197 6.90 -6.94 26.02
CA THR A 197 8.05 -7.25 25.17
C THR A 197 9.26 -6.43 25.62
N SER A 198 10.43 -7.09 25.74
CA SER A 198 11.66 -6.42 26.15
C SER A 198 12.14 -5.40 25.09
N VAL A 199 12.89 -4.39 25.55
CA VAL A 199 13.54 -3.42 24.64
C VAL A 199 14.48 -4.13 23.66
N ALA A 200 15.16 -5.19 24.08
CA ALA A 200 16.04 -5.99 23.23
C ALA A 200 15.28 -6.69 22.09
N ASP A 201 14.11 -7.23 22.40
CA ASP A 201 13.25 -7.87 21.40
C ASP A 201 12.64 -6.85 20.43
N TRP A 202 12.22 -5.68 20.93
CA TRP A 202 11.79 -4.58 20.06
C TRP A 202 12.92 -4.10 19.14
N LYS A 203 14.15 -4.01 19.59
CA LYS A 203 15.30 -3.72 18.71
C LYS A 203 15.45 -4.76 17.61
N THR A 204 15.33 -6.05 17.94
CA THR A 204 15.37 -7.13 16.96
C THR A 204 14.23 -7.01 15.92
N TYR A 205 13.03 -6.69 16.35
CA TYR A 205 11.90 -6.45 15.46
C TYR A 205 12.12 -5.22 14.57
N LEU A 206 12.72 -4.15 15.07
CA LEU A 206 13.05 -2.96 14.27
C LEU A 206 14.17 -3.24 13.27
N GLU A 207 15.22 -3.98 13.64
CA GLU A 207 16.25 -4.45 12.71
C GLU A 207 15.62 -5.25 11.56
N TRP A 208 14.70 -6.16 11.88
CA TRP A 208 13.96 -6.91 10.88
C TRP A 208 13.18 -5.99 9.93
N ASN A 209 12.48 -5.00 10.43
CA ASN A 209 11.73 -4.06 9.60
C ASN A 209 12.62 -3.26 8.64
N ILE A 210 13.83 -2.88 9.07
CA ILE A 210 14.84 -2.25 8.19
C ILE A 210 15.30 -3.25 7.11
N LEU A 211 15.64 -4.48 7.50
CA LEU A 211 16.15 -5.51 6.57
C LEU A 211 15.11 -5.86 5.51
N LYS A 212 13.89 -6.24 5.92
CA LYS A 212 12.85 -6.62 4.98
C LYS A 212 12.46 -5.47 4.03
N GLY A 213 12.36 -4.25 4.56
CA GLY A 213 12.00 -3.06 3.77
C GLY A 213 13.08 -2.64 2.76
N SER A 214 14.32 -3.07 2.97
CA SER A 214 15.47 -2.69 2.15
C SER A 214 15.97 -3.80 1.24
N SER A 215 15.70 -5.07 1.55
CA SER A 215 16.30 -6.24 0.89
C SER A 215 16.19 -6.26 -0.63
N GLY A 216 15.07 -5.79 -1.18
CA GLY A 216 14.85 -5.70 -2.63
C GLY A 216 15.70 -4.63 -3.35
N SER A 217 16.37 -3.75 -2.58
CA SER A 217 17.09 -2.58 -3.09
C SER A 217 18.57 -2.57 -2.71
N LEU A 218 19.04 -3.60 -2.01
CA LEU A 218 20.45 -3.81 -1.64
C LEU A 218 21.17 -4.71 -2.67
N SER A 219 22.36 -5.19 -2.33
CA SER A 219 23.16 -6.09 -3.19
C SER A 219 22.47 -7.44 -3.46
N SER A 220 22.99 -8.16 -4.45
CA SER A 220 22.40 -9.41 -4.96
C SER A 220 22.07 -10.47 -3.91
N PRO A 221 22.86 -10.70 -2.85
CA PRO A 221 22.50 -11.68 -1.83
C PRO A 221 21.16 -11.36 -1.15
N PHE A 222 20.89 -10.08 -0.85
CA PHE A 222 19.63 -9.64 -0.26
C PHE A 222 18.47 -9.79 -1.23
N VAL A 223 18.67 -9.39 -2.50
CA VAL A 223 17.66 -9.52 -3.56
C VAL A 223 17.31 -10.98 -3.80
N ARG A 224 18.31 -11.90 -3.79
CA ARG A 224 18.05 -13.35 -3.93
C ARG A 224 17.28 -13.91 -2.76
N ALA A 225 17.61 -13.54 -1.52
CA ALA A 225 16.87 -13.98 -0.33
C ALA A 225 15.41 -13.50 -0.38
N ASN A 226 15.18 -12.24 -0.76
CA ASN A 226 13.83 -11.69 -0.95
C ASN A 226 13.06 -12.44 -2.04
N PHE A 227 13.69 -12.74 -3.17
CA PHE A 227 13.03 -13.46 -4.25
C PHE A 227 12.70 -14.90 -3.87
N ALA A 228 13.58 -15.62 -3.16
CA ALA A 228 13.31 -16.97 -2.67
C ALA A 228 12.06 -17.01 -1.76
N PHE A 229 11.91 -16.01 -0.92
CA PHE A 229 10.68 -15.87 -0.12
C PHE A 229 9.45 -15.55 -0.99
N THR A 230 9.60 -14.66 -1.97
CA THR A 230 8.52 -14.35 -2.95
C THR A 230 8.07 -15.59 -3.70
N GLN A 231 9.01 -16.46 -4.11
CA GLN A 231 8.69 -17.74 -4.77
C GLN A 231 7.80 -18.63 -3.90
N ALA A 232 8.10 -18.73 -2.61
CA ALA A 232 7.29 -19.53 -1.69
C ALA A 232 5.86 -18.97 -1.53
N GLN A 233 5.70 -17.65 -1.56
CA GLN A 233 4.40 -17.00 -1.42
C GLN A 233 3.54 -17.06 -2.70
N THR A 234 4.16 -16.86 -3.86
CA THR A 234 3.45 -16.62 -5.14
C THR A 234 3.52 -17.78 -6.13
N GLY A 235 4.46 -18.68 -5.95
CA GLY A 235 4.76 -19.76 -6.93
C GLY A 235 5.57 -19.26 -8.15
N GLN A 236 6.01 -18.01 -8.18
CA GLN A 236 6.81 -17.45 -9.27
C GLN A 236 8.15 -18.20 -9.40
N LYS A 237 8.40 -18.83 -10.53
CA LYS A 237 9.61 -19.67 -10.74
C LYS A 237 10.86 -18.89 -11.06
N VAL A 238 10.73 -17.81 -11.82
CA VAL A 238 11.85 -17.01 -12.32
C VAL A 238 11.67 -15.53 -11.94
N GLN A 239 12.74 -14.92 -11.46
CA GLN A 239 12.70 -13.50 -11.13
C GLN A 239 12.52 -12.66 -12.40
N THR A 240 11.59 -11.74 -12.38
CA THR A 240 11.42 -10.75 -13.44
C THR A 240 12.75 -10.02 -13.71
N PRO A 241 13.16 -9.83 -14.97
CA PRO A 241 14.39 -9.14 -15.33
C PRO A 241 14.52 -7.78 -14.65
N ARG A 242 15.76 -7.38 -14.31
CA ARG A 242 16.00 -6.13 -13.56
C ARG A 242 15.38 -4.91 -14.26
N TRP A 243 15.50 -4.79 -15.57
CA TRP A 243 14.96 -3.66 -16.30
C TRP A 243 13.44 -3.52 -16.16
N GLN A 244 12.70 -4.63 -16.16
CA GLN A 244 11.24 -4.60 -15.94
C GLN A 244 10.90 -4.20 -14.52
N ARG A 245 11.59 -4.78 -13.52
CA ARG A 245 11.39 -4.43 -12.11
C ARG A 245 11.67 -2.95 -11.87
N MET A 246 12.74 -2.41 -12.46
CA MET A 246 13.11 -1.00 -12.30
C MET A 246 12.20 -0.06 -13.10
N SER A 247 11.65 -0.50 -14.24
CA SER A 247 10.58 0.22 -14.94
C SER A 247 9.31 0.33 -14.08
N SER A 248 8.85 -0.78 -13.51
CA SER A 248 7.68 -0.79 -12.61
C SER A 248 7.92 0.06 -11.35
N LEU A 249 9.13 0.01 -10.80
CA LEU A 249 9.51 0.82 -9.65
C LEU A 249 9.52 2.32 -10.01
N THR A 250 10.01 2.67 -11.20
CA THR A 250 10.00 4.06 -11.71
C THR A 250 8.57 4.56 -11.87
N ASP A 251 7.67 3.73 -12.41
CA ASP A 251 6.24 4.05 -12.47
C ASP A 251 5.62 4.25 -11.09
N GLY A 252 5.94 3.39 -10.13
CA GLY A 252 5.46 3.53 -8.75
C GLY A 252 5.93 4.80 -8.04
N VAL A 253 7.12 5.30 -8.38
CA VAL A 253 7.73 6.50 -7.76
C VAL A 253 7.38 7.78 -8.52
N LEU A 254 7.44 7.77 -9.85
CA LEU A 254 7.32 8.93 -10.73
C LEU A 254 6.16 8.77 -11.73
N GLY A 255 5.11 8.06 -11.32
CA GLY A 255 4.08 7.56 -12.22
C GLY A 255 3.37 8.64 -13.05
N ASP A 256 3.09 9.81 -12.48
CA ASP A 256 2.46 10.88 -13.25
C ASP A 256 3.43 11.49 -14.29
N LEU A 257 4.74 11.57 -13.98
CA LEU A 257 5.74 12.05 -14.94
C LEU A 257 5.94 11.04 -16.09
N LEU A 258 6.06 9.75 -15.75
CA LEU A 258 6.11 8.68 -16.74
C LEU A 258 4.79 8.59 -17.52
N GLY A 259 3.67 8.78 -16.84
CA GLY A 259 2.35 8.78 -17.40
C GLY A 259 2.13 9.83 -18.49
N GLN A 260 2.66 11.04 -18.31
CA GLN A 260 2.61 12.09 -19.34
C GLN A 260 3.30 11.64 -20.64
N LEU A 261 4.49 11.05 -20.53
CA LEU A 261 5.22 10.51 -21.68
C LEU A 261 4.47 9.34 -22.34
N TYR A 262 3.89 8.47 -21.50
CA TYR A 262 3.14 7.31 -21.95
C TYR A 262 1.89 7.72 -22.74
N VAL A 263 1.06 8.61 -22.23
CA VAL A 263 -0.18 9.01 -22.90
C VAL A 263 0.09 9.82 -24.17
N ALA A 264 1.11 10.67 -24.16
CA ALA A 264 1.52 11.41 -25.35
C ALA A 264 1.91 10.49 -26.51
N LYS A 265 2.46 9.31 -26.21
CA LYS A 265 2.91 8.35 -27.23
C LYS A 265 1.84 7.32 -27.61
N TYR A 266 1.08 6.81 -26.65
CA TYR A 266 0.27 5.60 -26.81
C TYR A 266 -1.22 5.80 -26.68
N PHE A 267 -1.71 6.92 -26.14
CA PHE A 267 -3.13 7.13 -25.90
C PHE A 267 -3.71 8.20 -26.85
N LYS A 268 -4.57 7.77 -27.79
CA LYS A 268 -5.21 8.67 -28.75
C LYS A 268 -6.52 9.24 -28.19
N PRO A 269 -6.88 10.51 -28.45
CA PRO A 269 -8.16 11.09 -28.04
C PRO A 269 -9.39 10.30 -28.52
N ALA A 270 -9.34 9.70 -29.71
CA ALA A 270 -10.39 8.85 -30.23
C ALA A 270 -10.70 7.62 -29.35
N ALA A 271 -9.68 7.05 -28.70
CA ALA A 271 -9.87 5.95 -27.78
C ALA A 271 -10.73 6.35 -26.58
N LYS A 272 -10.54 7.57 -26.05
CA LYS A 272 -11.36 8.10 -24.95
C LYS A 272 -12.81 8.24 -25.36
N ALA A 273 -13.09 8.87 -26.50
CA ALA A 273 -14.45 9.08 -26.98
C ALA A 273 -15.22 7.76 -27.15
N ARG A 274 -14.54 6.74 -27.73
CA ARG A 274 -15.15 5.41 -27.91
C ARG A 274 -15.40 4.70 -26.58
N MET A 275 -14.51 4.85 -25.61
CA MET A 275 -14.73 4.33 -24.25
C MET A 275 -15.91 5.00 -23.57
N ASP A 276 -16.06 6.31 -23.70
CA ASP A 276 -17.17 7.06 -23.12
C ASP A 276 -18.52 6.56 -23.70
N GLU A 277 -18.57 6.23 -24.99
CA GLU A 277 -19.75 5.62 -25.64
C GLU A 277 -20.04 4.21 -25.11
N LEU A 278 -19.03 3.33 -25.01
CA LEU A 278 -19.19 1.99 -24.45
C LEU A 278 -19.72 2.03 -23.01
N ILE A 279 -19.18 2.92 -22.19
CA ILE A 279 -19.62 3.13 -20.80
C ILE A 279 -21.08 3.59 -20.76
N ALA A 280 -21.48 4.54 -21.63
CA ALA A 280 -22.84 5.03 -21.69
C ALA A 280 -23.83 3.92 -22.08
N ASN A 281 -23.47 3.07 -23.03
CA ASN A 281 -24.32 1.96 -23.47
C ASN A 281 -24.41 0.86 -22.39
N LEU A 282 -23.30 0.53 -21.70
CA LEU A 282 -23.33 -0.42 -20.60
C LEU A 282 -24.16 0.11 -19.42
N ARG A 283 -24.12 1.42 -19.14
CA ARG A 283 -24.98 2.04 -18.13
C ARG A 283 -26.46 1.81 -18.44
N LYS A 284 -26.87 1.99 -19.69
CA LYS A 284 -28.26 1.68 -20.13
C LYS A 284 -28.61 0.21 -19.95
N ALA A 285 -27.68 -0.70 -20.27
CA ALA A 285 -27.86 -2.13 -20.06
C ALA A 285 -28.04 -2.47 -18.57
N PHE A 286 -27.24 -1.85 -17.69
CA PHE A 286 -27.40 -1.99 -16.23
C PHE A 286 -28.74 -1.47 -15.72
N GLU A 287 -29.21 -0.33 -16.23
CA GLU A 287 -30.55 0.21 -15.92
C GLU A 287 -31.66 -0.79 -16.23
N ILE A 288 -31.65 -1.37 -17.45
CA ILE A 288 -32.62 -2.41 -17.87
C ILE A 288 -32.53 -3.62 -16.93
N ARG A 289 -31.30 -4.08 -16.60
CA ARG A 289 -31.09 -5.23 -15.70
C ARG A 289 -31.65 -4.96 -14.30
N ILE A 290 -31.32 -3.82 -13.70
CA ILE A 290 -31.79 -3.44 -12.35
C ILE A 290 -33.33 -3.41 -12.33
N ASN A 291 -33.98 -2.83 -13.34
CA ASN A 291 -35.45 -2.79 -13.44
C ASN A 291 -36.05 -4.19 -13.51
N GLY A 292 -35.39 -5.14 -14.19
CA GLY A 292 -35.84 -6.53 -14.34
C GLY A 292 -35.55 -7.46 -13.17
N LEU A 293 -34.83 -7.03 -12.10
CA LEU A 293 -34.51 -7.90 -10.96
C LEU A 293 -35.77 -8.21 -10.12
N GLU A 294 -36.14 -9.46 -9.99
CA GLU A 294 -37.31 -9.89 -9.21
C GLU A 294 -37.09 -9.87 -7.70
N TRP A 295 -35.85 -10.12 -7.25
CA TRP A 295 -35.46 -10.15 -5.83
C TRP A 295 -35.29 -8.77 -5.17
N MET A 296 -35.22 -7.70 -5.95
CA MET A 296 -35.02 -6.33 -5.47
C MET A 296 -36.34 -5.59 -5.36
N SER A 297 -36.62 -4.97 -4.21
CA SER A 297 -37.83 -4.15 -4.02
C SER A 297 -37.83 -2.92 -4.94
N ALA A 298 -39.01 -2.38 -5.22
CA ALA A 298 -39.18 -1.17 -6.07
C ALA A 298 -38.37 0.03 -5.48
N GLU A 299 -38.40 0.21 -4.17
CA GLU A 299 -37.64 1.27 -3.49
C GLU A 299 -36.13 1.08 -3.65
N THR A 300 -35.64 -0.15 -3.48
CA THR A 300 -34.22 -0.46 -3.65
C THR A 300 -33.77 -0.27 -5.10
N LYS A 301 -34.61 -0.64 -6.08
CA LYS A 301 -34.34 -0.37 -7.51
C LYS A 301 -34.18 1.12 -7.77
N GLN A 302 -35.05 1.96 -7.24
CA GLN A 302 -34.92 3.42 -7.39
C GLN A 302 -33.61 3.95 -6.82
N LYS A 303 -33.19 3.48 -5.63
CA LYS A 303 -31.89 3.84 -5.03
C LYS A 303 -30.69 3.35 -5.85
N ALA A 304 -30.79 2.12 -6.38
CA ALA A 304 -29.74 1.55 -7.24
C ALA A 304 -29.61 2.34 -8.55
N LEU A 305 -30.73 2.72 -9.18
CA LEU A 305 -30.74 3.54 -10.38
C LEU A 305 -30.19 4.95 -10.13
N ALA A 306 -30.56 5.57 -9.01
CA ALA A 306 -30.02 6.87 -8.62
C ALA A 306 -28.50 6.80 -8.44
N LYS A 307 -27.98 5.73 -7.81
CA LYS A 307 -26.55 5.49 -7.66
C LYS A 307 -25.87 5.25 -9.01
N LEU A 308 -26.44 4.43 -9.89
CA LEU A 308 -25.93 4.18 -11.24
C LEU A 308 -25.83 5.47 -12.06
N ASN A 309 -26.83 6.33 -11.98
CA ASN A 309 -26.85 7.61 -12.69
C ASN A 309 -25.79 8.60 -12.14
N ALA A 310 -25.45 8.48 -10.86
CA ALA A 310 -24.43 9.29 -10.21
C ALA A 310 -22.98 8.77 -10.43
N PHE A 311 -22.78 7.63 -11.10
CA PHE A 311 -21.45 7.13 -11.44
C PHE A 311 -20.67 8.13 -12.28
N ARG A 312 -19.46 8.42 -11.85
CA ARG A 312 -18.51 9.26 -12.59
C ARG A 312 -17.46 8.37 -13.27
N PRO A 313 -17.44 8.26 -14.60
CA PRO A 313 -16.37 7.57 -15.30
C PRO A 313 -15.14 8.46 -15.44
N LYS A 314 -13.97 7.85 -15.28
CA LYS A 314 -12.65 8.44 -15.55
C LYS A 314 -11.91 7.56 -16.52
N VAL A 315 -11.53 8.09 -17.67
CA VAL A 315 -10.93 7.34 -18.78
C VAL A 315 -9.60 7.94 -19.17
N GLY A 316 -8.58 7.09 -19.23
CA GLY A 316 -7.26 7.41 -19.74
C GLY A 316 -6.32 7.96 -18.69
N TYR A 317 -6.43 9.21 -18.34
CA TYR A 317 -5.53 9.90 -17.42
C TYR A 317 -6.16 11.14 -16.79
N THR A 318 -5.51 11.65 -15.73
CA THR A 318 -5.94 12.85 -15.01
C THR A 318 -5.78 14.13 -15.84
N THR A 319 -6.69 15.07 -15.67
CA THR A 319 -6.53 16.43 -16.21
C THR A 319 -5.57 17.28 -15.36
N LYS A 320 -5.30 16.84 -14.12
CA LYS A 320 -4.44 17.54 -13.15
C LYS A 320 -3.33 16.62 -12.70
N TRP A 321 -2.18 16.75 -13.34
CA TRP A 321 -0.98 15.98 -13.01
C TRP A 321 -0.44 16.34 -11.63
N ARG A 322 0.12 15.34 -10.96
CA ARG A 322 0.78 15.53 -9.66
C ARG A 322 2.05 16.37 -9.86
N ASN A 323 2.23 17.36 -8.98
CA ASN A 323 3.48 18.11 -8.90
C ASN A 323 4.48 17.37 -8.00
N TYR A 324 5.69 17.16 -8.51
CA TYR A 324 6.78 16.51 -7.79
C TYR A 324 7.80 17.49 -7.21
N ASP A 325 7.44 18.77 -7.04
CA ASP A 325 8.31 19.76 -6.42
C ASP A 325 8.82 19.29 -5.06
N GLY A 326 10.09 19.54 -4.80
CA GLY A 326 10.77 19.10 -3.59
C GLY A 326 11.21 17.64 -3.57
N LEU A 327 10.87 16.82 -4.59
CA LEU A 327 11.43 15.47 -4.75
C LEU A 327 12.83 15.56 -5.35
N VAL A 328 13.85 15.20 -4.57
CA VAL A 328 15.25 15.17 -5.01
C VAL A 328 15.61 13.77 -5.50
N ILE A 329 15.98 13.67 -6.76
CA ILE A 329 16.49 12.44 -7.41
C ILE A 329 17.92 12.68 -7.90
N ASN A 330 18.83 11.80 -7.49
CA ASN A 330 20.24 11.83 -7.90
C ASN A 330 20.59 10.56 -8.68
N ARG A 331 21.24 10.73 -9.84
CA ARG A 331 21.65 9.64 -10.71
C ARG A 331 22.61 8.63 -10.06
N ALA A 332 23.35 9.02 -9.04
CA ALA A 332 24.37 8.18 -8.39
C ALA A 332 23.89 7.45 -7.12
N THR A 333 22.66 7.70 -6.65
CA THR A 333 22.25 7.26 -5.31
C THR A 333 20.88 6.56 -5.30
N TYR A 334 20.83 5.33 -5.82
CA TYR A 334 19.57 4.57 -5.94
C TYR A 334 18.80 4.44 -4.62
N PHE A 335 19.44 3.95 -3.56
CA PHE A 335 18.78 3.73 -2.28
C PHE A 335 18.28 5.03 -1.63
N GLN A 336 19.06 6.11 -1.74
CA GLN A 336 18.65 7.41 -1.24
C GLN A 336 17.47 7.99 -2.04
N ASN A 337 17.43 7.75 -3.35
CA ASN A 337 16.29 8.14 -4.18
C ASN A 337 14.98 7.48 -3.73
N LEU A 338 15.02 6.18 -3.36
CA LEU A 338 13.86 5.47 -2.81
C LEU A 338 13.38 6.12 -1.49
N ARG A 339 14.31 6.45 -0.60
CA ARG A 339 14.01 7.14 0.66
C ARG A 339 13.42 8.53 0.43
N ASN A 340 14.02 9.30 -0.48
CA ASN A 340 13.52 10.62 -0.84
C ASN A 340 12.10 10.54 -1.41
N ALA A 341 11.85 9.60 -2.30
CA ALA A 341 10.54 9.37 -2.88
C ALA A 341 9.49 8.96 -1.82
N SER A 342 9.82 8.03 -0.93
CA SER A 342 8.93 7.62 0.14
C SER A 342 8.64 8.74 1.13
N LYS A 343 9.64 9.54 1.48
CA LYS A 343 9.48 10.72 2.33
C LYS A 343 8.63 11.80 1.65
N TRP A 344 8.84 12.02 0.37
CA TRP A 344 8.04 12.95 -0.42
C TRP A 344 6.58 12.50 -0.48
N ALA A 345 6.33 11.20 -0.77
CA ALA A 345 4.99 10.61 -0.80
C ALA A 345 4.28 10.71 0.57
N TYR A 346 5.01 10.52 1.66
CA TYR A 346 4.49 10.74 3.01
C TYR A 346 4.04 12.19 3.21
N ASN A 347 4.91 13.15 2.90
CA ASN A 347 4.61 14.58 3.06
C ASN A 347 3.43 15.00 2.17
N GLU A 348 3.36 14.49 0.94
CA GLU A 348 2.26 14.72 0.02
C GLU A 348 0.94 14.16 0.58
N ASN A 349 0.96 12.94 1.13
CA ASN A 349 -0.22 12.34 1.75
C ASN A 349 -0.75 13.18 2.92
N ILE A 350 0.11 13.53 3.89
CA ILE A 350 -0.32 14.31 5.06
C ILE A 350 -0.73 15.75 4.71
N SER A 351 -0.19 16.31 3.63
CA SER A 351 -0.54 17.66 3.16
C SER A 351 -1.99 17.78 2.68
N GLN A 352 -2.68 16.67 2.48
CA GLN A 352 -4.11 16.64 2.10
C GLN A 352 -5.03 16.96 3.29
N LEU A 353 -4.55 16.78 4.52
CA LEU A 353 -5.32 17.04 5.72
C LEU A 353 -5.76 18.51 5.77
N GLY A 354 -7.05 18.76 6.02
CA GLY A 354 -7.64 20.10 6.00
C GLY A 354 -7.97 20.65 4.61
N LYS A 355 -7.64 19.93 3.52
CA LYS A 355 -8.01 20.32 2.16
C LYS A 355 -9.28 19.60 1.70
N PRO A 356 -10.01 20.16 0.72
CA PRO A 356 -11.07 19.43 0.03
C PRO A 356 -10.52 18.19 -0.69
N VAL A 357 -11.35 17.16 -0.80
CA VAL A 357 -10.99 15.94 -1.54
C VAL A 357 -10.84 16.25 -3.03
N ASP A 358 -9.66 15.94 -3.57
CA ASP A 358 -9.37 16.12 -5.00
C ASP A 358 -9.99 14.97 -5.81
N ARG A 359 -11.13 15.26 -6.46
CA ARG A 359 -11.87 14.30 -7.27
C ARG A 359 -11.26 14.08 -8.66
N GLU A 360 -10.29 14.89 -9.09
CA GLU A 360 -9.63 14.71 -10.40
C GLU A 360 -8.48 13.68 -10.33
N ARG A 361 -8.04 13.34 -9.12
CA ARG A 361 -6.93 12.43 -8.89
C ARG A 361 -7.28 10.99 -9.29
N PHE A 362 -6.39 10.36 -10.05
CA PHE A 362 -6.41 8.92 -10.31
C PHE A 362 -5.64 8.18 -9.21
N GLY A 363 -6.17 7.03 -8.78
CA GLY A 363 -5.49 6.12 -7.83
C GLY A 363 -4.45 5.21 -8.49
N MET A 364 -4.48 5.11 -9.83
CA MET A 364 -3.54 4.33 -10.65
C MET A 364 -2.87 5.23 -11.67
N THR A 365 -1.62 4.92 -12.02
CA THR A 365 -0.86 5.64 -13.05
C THR A 365 -1.34 5.28 -14.45
N PRO A 366 -1.16 6.15 -15.45
CA PRO A 366 -1.64 5.88 -16.82
C PRO A 366 -1.13 4.60 -17.46
N PRO A 367 0.13 4.11 -17.24
CA PRO A 367 0.58 2.83 -17.82
C PRO A 367 -0.04 1.58 -17.16
N THR A 368 -0.80 1.72 -16.06
CA THR A 368 -1.36 0.58 -15.33
C THR A 368 -2.38 -0.18 -16.18
N VAL A 369 -2.18 -1.48 -16.34
CA VAL A 369 -3.13 -2.39 -16.99
C VAL A 369 -4.08 -2.94 -15.93
N ASN A 370 -5.04 -2.12 -15.54
CA ASN A 370 -6.09 -2.44 -14.56
C ASN A 370 -7.19 -1.38 -14.60
N ALA A 371 -8.25 -1.59 -13.79
CA ALA A 371 -9.33 -0.65 -13.55
C ALA A 371 -9.73 -0.69 -12.07
N TYR A 372 -10.57 0.22 -11.60
CA TYR A 372 -11.11 0.15 -10.25
C TYR A 372 -12.40 0.97 -10.10
N TYR A 373 -13.20 0.56 -9.11
CA TYR A 373 -14.31 1.33 -8.56
C TYR A 373 -13.91 1.99 -7.25
N SER A 374 -14.24 3.27 -7.08
CA SER A 374 -14.05 4.01 -5.83
C SER A 374 -15.39 4.23 -5.11
N PRO A 375 -15.69 3.49 -4.03
CA PRO A 375 -16.99 3.60 -3.35
C PRO A 375 -17.20 4.96 -2.66
N THR A 376 -16.15 5.61 -2.19
CA THR A 376 -16.25 6.92 -1.53
C THR A 376 -16.48 8.08 -2.50
N LEU A 377 -16.14 7.91 -3.78
CA LEU A 377 -16.33 8.90 -4.83
C LEU A 377 -17.42 8.52 -5.82
N ASN A 378 -17.89 7.27 -5.79
CA ASN A 378 -18.80 6.66 -6.76
C ASN A 378 -18.26 6.80 -8.19
N GLU A 379 -17.01 6.41 -8.39
CA GLU A 379 -16.25 6.56 -9.64
C GLU A 379 -15.75 5.21 -10.15
N ILE A 380 -15.84 5.00 -11.46
CA ILE A 380 -15.17 3.91 -12.18
C ILE A 380 -14.02 4.49 -12.99
N VAL A 381 -12.85 3.87 -12.89
CA VAL A 381 -11.60 4.45 -13.41
C VAL A 381 -10.85 3.45 -14.28
N PHE A 382 -10.53 3.86 -15.50
CA PHE A 382 -9.84 3.08 -16.52
C PHE A 382 -8.57 3.82 -16.98
N PRO A 383 -7.39 3.52 -16.42
CA PRO A 383 -6.12 4.08 -16.88
C PRO A 383 -5.85 3.77 -18.36
N ALA A 384 -5.06 4.59 -19.02
CA ALA A 384 -4.74 4.43 -20.45
C ALA A 384 -4.12 3.05 -20.78
N GLY A 385 -3.42 2.44 -19.83
CA GLY A 385 -2.73 1.16 -20.01
C GLY A 385 -3.65 -0.01 -20.30
N ILE A 386 -4.87 -0.04 -19.75
CA ILE A 386 -5.85 -1.12 -20.06
C ILE A 386 -6.57 -0.87 -21.38
N LEU A 387 -6.53 0.36 -21.92
CA LEU A 387 -7.22 0.74 -23.14
C LEU A 387 -6.40 0.40 -24.39
N GLN A 388 -5.88 -0.81 -24.43
CA GLN A 388 -5.06 -1.40 -25.50
C GLN A 388 -5.41 -2.86 -25.66
N PHE A 389 -4.96 -3.43 -26.79
CA PHE A 389 -5.06 -4.87 -27.03
C PHE A 389 -4.40 -5.68 -25.89
N PRO A 390 -5.03 -6.77 -25.41
CA PRO A 390 -6.22 -7.44 -25.95
C PRO A 390 -7.57 -6.94 -25.38
N PHE A 391 -7.58 -5.97 -24.47
CA PHE A 391 -8.81 -5.50 -23.81
C PHE A 391 -9.64 -4.55 -24.69
N PHE A 392 -8.96 -3.66 -25.40
CA PHE A 392 -9.60 -2.61 -26.19
C PHE A 392 -8.80 -2.27 -27.45
N HIS A 393 -9.50 -1.96 -28.54
CA HIS A 393 -8.89 -1.39 -29.74
C HIS A 393 -9.84 -0.33 -30.33
N PRO A 394 -9.39 0.92 -30.58
CA PRO A 394 -10.25 2.00 -31.03
C PRO A 394 -10.88 1.73 -32.41
N ASP A 395 -10.20 0.97 -33.27
CA ASP A 395 -10.62 0.67 -34.63
C ASP A 395 -11.24 -0.74 -34.78
N ALA A 396 -11.41 -1.49 -33.67
CA ALA A 396 -12.07 -2.79 -33.71
C ALA A 396 -13.58 -2.67 -33.75
N ASP A 397 -14.23 -3.76 -34.19
CA ASP A 397 -15.68 -3.92 -34.12
C ASP A 397 -16.18 -3.80 -32.65
N ASP A 398 -17.37 -3.25 -32.47
CA ASP A 398 -17.97 -3.06 -31.15
C ASP A 398 -18.11 -4.37 -30.38
N ALA A 399 -18.49 -5.47 -31.07
CA ALA A 399 -18.64 -6.78 -30.43
C ALA A 399 -17.30 -7.23 -29.76
N ILE A 400 -16.15 -6.97 -30.38
CA ILE A 400 -14.83 -7.28 -29.83
C ILE A 400 -14.59 -6.42 -28.57
N ASN A 401 -14.85 -5.11 -28.65
CA ASN A 401 -14.65 -4.22 -27.52
C ASN A 401 -15.61 -4.50 -26.35
N TYR A 402 -16.88 -4.85 -26.63
CA TYR A 402 -17.81 -5.28 -25.58
C TYR A 402 -17.40 -6.61 -24.95
N GLY A 403 -16.87 -7.56 -25.73
CA GLY A 403 -16.33 -8.82 -25.23
C GLY A 403 -15.03 -8.66 -24.40
N GLY A 404 -14.22 -7.65 -24.71
CA GLY A 404 -12.99 -7.32 -24.01
C GLY A 404 -13.21 -6.33 -22.87
N ILE A 405 -13.01 -5.05 -23.14
CA ILE A 405 -13.10 -3.99 -22.13
C ILE A 405 -14.51 -3.83 -21.53
N GLY A 406 -15.55 -4.18 -22.29
CA GLY A 406 -16.94 -4.13 -21.80
C GLY A 406 -17.17 -5.04 -20.60
N ALA A 407 -16.52 -6.22 -20.54
CA ALA A 407 -16.56 -7.08 -19.38
C ALA A 407 -15.90 -6.41 -18.14
N VAL A 408 -14.81 -5.69 -18.34
CA VAL A 408 -14.15 -4.94 -17.26
C VAL A 408 -15.01 -3.77 -16.78
N ILE A 409 -15.62 -3.02 -17.72
CA ILE A 409 -16.54 -1.91 -17.38
C ILE A 409 -17.71 -2.44 -16.54
N GLY A 410 -18.32 -3.55 -16.98
CA GLY A 410 -19.41 -4.20 -16.24
C GLY A 410 -18.99 -4.66 -14.85
N HIS A 411 -17.78 -5.21 -14.71
CA HIS A 411 -17.18 -5.60 -13.43
C HIS A 411 -17.07 -4.40 -12.48
N GLU A 412 -16.48 -3.28 -12.92
CA GLU A 412 -16.33 -2.09 -12.08
C GLU A 412 -17.68 -1.46 -11.72
N MET A 413 -18.65 -1.45 -12.64
CA MET A 413 -19.99 -1.00 -12.33
C MET A 413 -20.68 -1.89 -11.29
N SER A 414 -20.45 -3.20 -11.32
CA SER A 414 -21.06 -4.16 -10.39
C SER A 414 -20.54 -4.04 -8.97
N HIS A 415 -19.37 -3.45 -8.75
CA HIS A 415 -18.87 -3.11 -7.42
C HIS A 415 -19.72 -2.06 -6.70
N GLY A 416 -20.35 -1.18 -7.46
CA GLY A 416 -21.26 -0.15 -6.94
C GLY A 416 -22.65 -0.66 -6.63
#